data_7aad3b1c926239499bb2a4f8e1a18a59
#
_entry.id   7aad3b1c926239499bb2a4f8e1a18a59
#
_cell.length_a   1.000
_cell.length_b   1.000
_cell.length_c   1.000
_cell.angle_alpha   90.00
_cell.angle_beta   90.00
_cell.angle_gamma   90.00
#
_symmetry.space_group_name_H-M   'P 1'
#
loop_
_entity.id
_entity.type
_entity.pdbx_description
1 polymer ?
#
loop_
_entity_poly.entity_id
_entity_poly.type
_entity_poly.pdbx_seq_one_letter_code
_entity_poly.pdbx_strand_id
1 'polypeptide(L)'
;MNDKINKAPVTYEDWIDLGRVIIPCDTKQAVVEKWSDPDFKITKEEWRIEHATRQIGLRLDQYIDFDIDNPIVKKFVADHVKSCGAIFGRKNNPSSHYLWSGTSDYKKFSLPKELENYYKNYNHGATLCEIRHGANKYTLVPETKYHSTNETVKWVKYDGIDEYSGNLKTDLGKIALSTALCITYAGSGQRDDYCTAIAGVLLKHTEWSTDEIDEFIYKIAVVAKDEECHKRKGKGTSHKKANRKFGMPKLAEIIGCSTKTIATLFSWIGVQEATSEEAKQSIGQIIEYGSDRYFVKINAVVQGEAVEKTITVDGPTLRNKKLFYDAVISKASVWIPEMKPADFEEIMRRKYEAREKSKDYVEDAQEDLRFKKHFDNYIAEDKAYTTKKELAYSGLPYFNIEKKILEFNLDRFEDYLHRQKVNLARVDLVIKCQQILKAKKNHGKFAGKSCVSWRILNRDVDKDDLIIEGVYNEIKQEITND
;
A
#
# COMPACT_ATOMS: atom_id res chain seq x y z
N MET A 1 -32.26 17.23 -41.77
CA MET A 1 -31.49 18.37 -41.15
C MET A 1 -30.25 17.89 -40.35
N ASN A 2 -29.64 16.78 -40.70
CA ASN A 2 -28.56 16.16 -39.88
C ASN A 2 -27.19 16.17 -40.51
N ASP A 3 -26.99 16.71 -41.71
CA ASP A 3 -25.68 16.65 -42.41
C ASP A 3 -24.68 17.74 -42.03
N LYS A 4 -25.07 18.74 -41.21
CA LYS A 4 -24.15 19.83 -40.78
C LYS A 4 -23.31 19.48 -39.55
N ILE A 5 -23.57 18.39 -38.87
CA ILE A 5 -22.99 18.09 -37.52
C ILE A 5 -21.57 17.46 -37.64
N ASN A 6 -21.21 16.88 -38.78
CA ASN A 6 -19.96 16.09 -38.91
C ASN A 6 -18.83 16.82 -39.66
N LYS A 7 -18.99 18.08 -40.05
CA LYS A 7 -17.87 18.85 -40.65
C LYS A 7 -17.01 19.40 -39.53
N ALA A 8 -15.73 19.08 -39.55
CA ALA A 8 -14.77 19.67 -38.63
C ALA A 8 -14.74 21.19 -38.74
N PRO A 9 -14.92 21.93 -37.60
CA PRO A 9 -14.80 23.37 -37.62
C PRO A 9 -13.35 23.78 -37.87
N VAL A 10 -13.14 24.68 -38.85
CA VAL A 10 -11.79 25.13 -39.25
C VAL A 10 -11.65 26.64 -39.28
N THR A 11 -12.79 27.36 -39.30
CA THR A 11 -12.81 28.82 -39.30
C THR A 11 -13.52 29.36 -38.04
N TYR A 12 -13.33 30.64 -37.75
CA TYR A 12 -14.04 31.27 -36.64
C TYR A 12 -15.56 31.25 -36.86
N GLU A 13 -16.00 31.34 -38.12
CA GLU A 13 -17.43 31.25 -38.46
C GLU A 13 -18.00 29.88 -38.12
N ASP A 14 -17.27 28.79 -38.45
CA ASP A 14 -17.71 27.45 -38.11
C ASP A 14 -17.93 27.30 -36.59
N TRP A 15 -17.01 27.83 -35.78
CA TRP A 15 -17.12 27.75 -34.32
C TRP A 15 -18.31 28.58 -33.77
N ILE A 16 -18.50 29.81 -34.32
CA ILE A 16 -19.63 30.66 -33.93
C ILE A 16 -20.95 30.01 -34.36
N ASP A 17 -21.03 29.44 -35.58
CA ASP A 17 -22.24 28.75 -36.08
C ASP A 17 -22.62 27.53 -35.24
N LEU A 18 -21.64 26.90 -34.63
CA LEU A 18 -21.87 25.82 -33.65
C LEU A 18 -22.24 26.36 -32.26
N GLY A 19 -22.41 27.69 -32.10
CA GLY A 19 -22.76 28.30 -30.82
C GLY A 19 -21.63 28.30 -29.79
N ARG A 20 -20.38 28.19 -30.24
CA ARG A 20 -19.22 28.08 -29.34
C ARG A 20 -18.66 29.44 -29.02
N VAL A 21 -18.14 29.62 -27.81
CA VAL A 21 -17.46 30.85 -27.41
C VAL A 21 -16.00 30.76 -27.81
N ILE A 22 -15.61 31.60 -28.74
CA ILE A 22 -14.23 31.72 -29.21
C ILE A 22 -13.59 33.03 -28.73
N ILE A 23 -12.29 33.00 -28.60
CA ILE A 23 -11.46 34.04 -28.03
C ILE A 23 -10.35 34.40 -29.04
N PRO A 24 -10.25 35.65 -29.50
CA PRO A 24 -9.11 36.07 -30.32
C PRO A 24 -7.83 36.08 -29.48
N CYS A 25 -6.83 35.38 -29.98
CA CYS A 25 -5.55 35.21 -29.28
C CYS A 25 -4.38 35.68 -30.10
N ASP A 26 -3.34 36.16 -29.41
CA ASP A 26 -2.03 36.39 -29.98
C ASP A 26 -0.98 35.72 -29.08
N THR A 27 -0.01 35.04 -29.67
CA THR A 27 1.06 34.35 -28.90
C THR A 27 0.59 33.54 -27.67
N LYS A 28 -0.53 32.86 -27.79
CA LYS A 28 -1.24 32.18 -26.70
C LYS A 28 -1.89 33.10 -25.66
N GLN A 29 -2.03 34.35 -25.88
CA GLN A 29 -2.70 35.27 -24.95
C GLN A 29 -3.98 35.79 -25.59
N ALA A 30 -5.05 35.84 -24.81
CA ALA A 30 -6.27 36.50 -25.23
C ALA A 30 -5.99 38.00 -25.44
N VAL A 31 -6.44 38.54 -26.56
CA VAL A 31 -6.24 39.98 -26.90
C VAL A 31 -7.44 40.84 -26.54
N VAL A 32 -8.49 40.22 -25.99
CA VAL A 32 -9.70 40.89 -25.51
C VAL A 32 -9.80 40.81 -24.00
N GLU A 33 -10.24 41.90 -23.40
CA GLU A 33 -10.52 41.93 -21.97
C GLU A 33 -11.79 41.15 -21.61
N LYS A 34 -11.90 40.74 -20.36
CA LYS A 34 -13.09 40.07 -19.81
C LYS A 34 -13.60 38.84 -20.59
N TRP A 35 -12.72 38.20 -21.36
CA TRP A 35 -13.06 37.01 -22.14
C TRP A 35 -13.55 35.84 -21.27
N SER A 36 -13.25 35.85 -19.97
CA SER A 36 -13.71 34.86 -18.99
C SER A 36 -15.10 35.18 -18.40
N ASP A 37 -15.67 36.33 -18.72
CA ASP A 37 -17.01 36.70 -18.32
C ASP A 37 -18.02 35.70 -18.90
N PRO A 38 -18.99 35.18 -18.13
CA PRO A 38 -20.01 34.27 -18.63
C PRO A 38 -20.79 34.81 -19.84
N ASP A 39 -21.00 36.13 -19.88
CA ASP A 39 -21.76 36.79 -20.95
C ASP A 39 -20.90 37.16 -22.15
N PHE A 40 -19.59 36.96 -22.10
CA PHE A 40 -18.69 37.25 -23.22
C PHE A 40 -19.08 36.42 -24.43
N LYS A 41 -19.29 37.13 -25.55
CA LYS A 41 -19.53 36.58 -26.88
C LYS A 41 -18.90 37.53 -27.89
N ILE A 42 -18.44 36.98 -28.98
CA ILE A 42 -17.94 37.73 -30.13
C ILE A 42 -18.77 37.36 -31.36
N THR A 43 -19.14 38.33 -32.11
CA THR A 43 -19.90 38.12 -33.37
C THR A 43 -18.96 37.82 -34.53
N LYS A 44 -19.48 37.27 -35.63
CA LYS A 44 -18.70 37.05 -36.84
C LYS A 44 -18.21 38.39 -37.43
N GLU A 45 -19.03 39.43 -37.34
CA GLU A 45 -18.70 40.75 -37.87
C GLU A 45 -17.57 41.39 -37.06
N GLU A 46 -17.63 41.36 -35.72
CA GLU A 46 -16.55 41.84 -34.86
C GLU A 46 -15.26 41.07 -35.12
N TRP A 47 -15.33 39.75 -35.23
CA TRP A 47 -14.14 38.95 -35.52
C TRP A 47 -13.53 39.36 -36.88
N ARG A 48 -14.37 39.48 -37.91
CA ARG A 48 -13.94 39.83 -39.26
C ARG A 48 -13.24 41.20 -39.33
N ILE A 49 -13.76 42.17 -38.60
CA ILE A 49 -13.26 43.55 -38.62
C ILE A 49 -12.00 43.69 -37.76
N GLU A 50 -12.03 43.16 -36.54
CA GLU A 50 -11.02 43.45 -35.52
C GLU A 50 -10.00 42.33 -35.32
N HIS A 51 -10.36 41.09 -35.66
CA HIS A 51 -9.60 39.90 -35.28
C HIS A 51 -9.32 38.91 -36.40
N ALA A 52 -9.51 39.27 -37.67
CA ALA A 52 -9.40 38.41 -38.86
C ALA A 52 -8.08 37.63 -38.95
N THR A 53 -6.99 38.14 -38.41
CA THR A 53 -5.65 37.49 -38.43
C THR A 53 -5.28 36.84 -37.11
N ARG A 54 -6.17 36.85 -36.12
CA ARG A 54 -5.91 36.31 -34.78
C ARG A 54 -6.04 34.79 -34.75
N GLN A 55 -5.37 34.24 -33.79
CA GLN A 55 -5.51 32.81 -33.42
C GLN A 55 -6.86 32.57 -32.78
N ILE A 56 -7.43 31.40 -32.98
CA ILE A 56 -8.73 31.02 -32.43
C ILE A 56 -8.51 30.24 -31.16
N GLY A 57 -8.87 30.80 -30.01
CA GLY A 57 -8.98 30.09 -28.73
C GLY A 57 -10.42 29.63 -28.50
N LEU A 58 -10.64 28.38 -28.18
CA LEU A 58 -11.94 27.87 -27.73
C LEU A 58 -12.03 27.96 -26.21
N ARG A 59 -13.05 28.66 -25.66
CA ARG A 59 -13.30 28.73 -24.22
C ARG A 59 -13.76 27.37 -23.71
N LEU A 60 -13.26 26.94 -22.53
CA LEU A 60 -13.44 25.60 -22.00
C LEU A 60 -14.53 25.49 -20.90
N ASP A 61 -15.46 26.44 -20.84
CA ASP A 61 -16.58 26.40 -19.88
C ASP A 61 -17.57 25.23 -20.08
N GLN A 62 -17.64 24.71 -21.31
CA GLN A 62 -18.46 23.57 -21.69
C GLN A 62 -17.64 22.38 -22.21
N TYR A 63 -16.31 22.50 -22.16
CA TYR A 63 -15.40 21.54 -22.75
C TYR A 63 -14.32 21.15 -21.78
N ILE A 64 -13.83 19.94 -21.97
CA ILE A 64 -12.67 19.39 -21.28
C ILE A 64 -11.59 19.16 -22.32
N ASP A 65 -10.46 19.81 -22.16
CA ASP A 65 -9.27 19.62 -22.99
C ASP A 65 -8.21 18.86 -22.19
N PHE A 66 -7.88 17.66 -22.63
CA PHE A 66 -6.72 16.92 -22.13
C PHE A 66 -5.50 17.32 -22.95
N ASP A 67 -4.66 18.16 -22.35
CA ASP A 67 -3.45 18.72 -22.96
C ASP A 67 -2.23 17.87 -22.59
N ILE A 68 -1.55 17.34 -23.61
CA ILE A 68 -0.41 16.43 -23.46
C ILE A 68 0.89 17.15 -23.73
N ASP A 69 1.66 17.41 -22.67
CA ASP A 69 2.97 18.05 -22.72
C ASP A 69 4.12 17.05 -22.98
N ASN A 70 3.98 15.81 -22.48
CA ASN A 70 5.02 14.79 -22.61
C ASN A 70 4.62 13.70 -23.63
N PRO A 71 5.46 13.42 -24.65
CA PRO A 71 5.12 12.45 -25.71
C PRO A 71 4.95 11.00 -25.21
N ILE A 72 5.53 10.63 -24.06
CA ILE A 72 5.36 9.29 -23.47
C ILE A 72 3.90 9.08 -23.05
N VAL A 73 3.19 10.14 -22.62
CA VAL A 73 1.77 10.10 -22.28
C VAL A 73 0.94 9.46 -23.39
N LYS A 74 1.21 9.81 -24.65
CA LYS A 74 0.48 9.30 -25.82
C LYS A 74 0.53 7.79 -25.97
N LYS A 75 1.58 7.15 -25.43
CA LYS A 75 1.75 5.69 -25.50
C LYS A 75 0.73 4.94 -24.63
N PHE A 76 0.14 5.63 -23.65
CA PHE A 76 -0.82 5.06 -22.72
C PHE A 76 -2.27 5.52 -22.96
N VAL A 77 -2.49 6.49 -23.87
CA VAL A 77 -3.85 7.01 -24.08
C VAL A 77 -4.81 5.94 -24.55
N ALA A 78 -4.41 5.14 -25.53
CA ALA A 78 -5.27 4.08 -26.10
C ALA A 78 -5.65 2.98 -25.09
N ASP A 79 -4.86 2.80 -24.02
CA ASP A 79 -5.11 1.79 -23.00
C ASP A 79 -6.18 2.25 -21.98
N HIS A 80 -6.39 3.55 -21.83
CA HIS A 80 -7.24 4.11 -20.77
C HIS A 80 -8.36 5.02 -21.28
N VAL A 81 -8.21 5.64 -22.45
CA VAL A 81 -9.24 6.48 -23.08
C VAL A 81 -10.07 5.64 -24.04
N LYS A 82 -11.33 5.41 -23.72
CA LYS A 82 -12.23 4.55 -24.51
C LYS A 82 -12.57 5.12 -25.88
N SER A 83 -12.83 6.44 -25.94
CA SER A 83 -13.15 7.12 -27.18
C SER A 83 -12.89 8.62 -27.06
N CYS A 84 -12.51 9.23 -28.16
CA CYS A 84 -12.53 10.68 -28.34
C CYS A 84 -12.79 10.98 -29.81
N GLY A 85 -13.83 11.77 -30.06
CA GLY A 85 -14.20 12.20 -31.41
C GLY A 85 -13.37 13.37 -31.92
N ALA A 86 -12.82 14.20 -31.04
CA ALA A 86 -12.12 15.43 -31.37
C ALA A 86 -10.68 15.42 -30.85
N ILE A 87 -9.74 15.10 -31.74
CA ILE A 87 -8.30 15.01 -31.46
C ILE A 87 -7.55 15.95 -32.40
N PHE A 88 -6.69 16.80 -31.86
CA PHE A 88 -5.91 17.74 -32.65
C PHE A 88 -4.50 17.96 -32.08
N GLY A 89 -3.69 18.68 -32.86
CA GLY A 89 -2.34 19.01 -32.47
C GLY A 89 -1.56 19.65 -33.60
N ARG A 90 -0.26 19.81 -33.44
CA ARG A 90 0.66 20.38 -34.43
C ARG A 90 1.41 19.26 -35.17
N LYS A 91 2.02 19.56 -36.29
CA LYS A 91 2.81 18.59 -37.08
C LYS A 91 3.86 17.87 -36.21
N ASN A 92 4.60 18.63 -35.39
CA ASN A 92 5.65 18.07 -34.53
C ASN A 92 5.11 17.50 -33.20
N ASN A 93 3.84 17.76 -32.87
CA ASN A 93 3.16 17.20 -31.71
C ASN A 93 1.71 16.85 -32.05
N PRO A 94 1.47 15.90 -32.98
CA PRO A 94 0.13 15.47 -33.33
C PRO A 94 -0.54 14.80 -32.12
N SER A 95 -1.87 14.84 -32.08
CA SER A 95 -2.66 14.24 -30.97
C SER A 95 -2.19 14.75 -29.58
N SER A 96 -1.92 16.04 -29.46
CA SER A 96 -1.56 16.66 -28.17
C SER A 96 -2.77 17.13 -27.38
N HIS A 97 -3.96 17.21 -28.01
CA HIS A 97 -5.19 17.62 -27.39
C HIS A 97 -6.31 16.63 -27.70
N TYR A 98 -7.04 16.25 -26.66
CA TYR A 98 -8.25 15.44 -26.73
C TYR A 98 -9.38 16.25 -26.11
N LEU A 99 -10.43 16.51 -26.89
CA LEU A 99 -11.50 17.42 -26.51
C LEU A 99 -12.83 16.67 -26.36
N TRP A 100 -13.46 16.85 -25.22
CA TRP A 100 -14.79 16.35 -24.91
C TRP A 100 -15.72 17.48 -24.46
N SER A 101 -17.02 17.30 -24.60
CA SER A 101 -18.03 18.12 -23.93
C SER A 101 -18.21 17.67 -22.48
N GLY A 102 -18.62 18.59 -21.61
CA GLY A 102 -18.89 18.31 -20.20
C GLY A 102 -18.11 19.19 -19.24
N THR A 103 -18.08 18.76 -17.98
CA THR A 103 -17.43 19.50 -16.88
C THR A 103 -16.41 18.62 -16.16
N SER A 104 -15.37 19.22 -15.66
CA SER A 104 -14.35 18.55 -14.85
C SER A 104 -13.61 19.55 -13.97
N ASP A 105 -12.97 19.06 -12.91
CA ASP A 105 -12.01 19.87 -12.17
C ASP A 105 -10.71 20.04 -13.00
N TYR A 106 -10.11 21.23 -12.92
CA TYR A 106 -8.75 21.42 -13.41
C TYR A 106 -7.79 20.51 -12.66
N LYS A 107 -6.97 19.78 -13.38
CA LYS A 107 -5.95 18.93 -12.80
C LYS A 107 -4.67 18.95 -13.62
N LYS A 108 -3.56 19.27 -12.99
CA LYS A 108 -2.22 19.19 -13.58
C LYS A 108 -1.49 17.97 -13.01
N PHE A 109 -0.95 17.15 -13.90
CA PHE A 109 -0.11 16.01 -13.55
C PHE A 109 1.35 16.38 -13.86
N SER A 110 2.12 16.59 -12.79
CA SER A 110 3.53 16.97 -12.91
C SER A 110 4.39 16.09 -12.02
N LEU A 111 5.55 15.69 -12.53
CA LEU A 111 6.52 14.95 -11.74
C LEU A 111 7.04 15.83 -10.59
N PRO A 112 7.10 15.28 -9.36
CA PRO A 112 7.70 15.96 -8.23
C PRO A 112 9.17 16.35 -8.47
N LYS A 113 9.62 17.40 -7.80
CA LYS A 113 10.98 17.93 -7.95
C LYS A 113 12.08 16.90 -7.65
N GLU A 114 11.83 15.97 -6.71
CA GLU A 114 12.77 14.90 -6.41
C GLU A 114 13.08 13.98 -7.59
N LEU A 115 12.19 13.96 -8.62
CA LEU A 115 12.38 13.20 -9.85
C LEU A 115 12.98 14.02 -11.00
N GLU A 116 13.55 15.19 -10.69
CA GLU A 116 14.08 16.13 -11.70
C GLU A 116 15.13 15.47 -12.60
N ASN A 117 16.00 14.63 -12.05
CA ASN A 117 17.03 13.94 -12.83
C ASN A 117 16.44 13.01 -13.89
N TYR A 118 15.24 12.50 -13.69
CA TYR A 118 14.58 11.62 -14.65
C TYR A 118 14.00 12.39 -15.84
N TYR A 119 13.33 13.55 -15.64
CA TYR A 119 12.68 14.27 -16.74
C TYR A 119 13.60 15.24 -17.48
N LYS A 120 14.67 15.76 -16.87
CA LYS A 120 15.67 16.58 -17.56
C LYS A 120 16.35 15.83 -18.71
N ASN A 121 16.54 14.53 -18.55
CA ASN A 121 17.15 13.69 -19.58
C ASN A 121 16.29 13.54 -20.84
N TYR A 122 15.00 13.88 -20.78
CA TYR A 122 14.06 13.74 -21.90
C TYR A 122 13.78 15.07 -22.62
N ASN A 123 14.45 16.18 -22.28
CA ASN A 123 14.20 17.52 -22.80
C ASN A 123 12.73 17.99 -22.65
N HIS A 124 12.00 17.43 -21.69
CA HIS A 124 10.63 17.80 -21.40
C HIS A 124 10.55 18.40 -20.00
N GLY A 125 9.61 19.32 -19.79
CA GLY A 125 9.33 19.86 -18.46
C GLY A 125 8.76 18.81 -17.50
N ALA A 126 8.63 19.19 -16.23
CA ALA A 126 8.02 18.33 -15.22
C ALA A 126 6.57 17.97 -15.52
N THR A 127 5.84 18.80 -16.27
CA THR A 127 4.44 18.59 -16.64
C THR A 127 4.31 17.45 -17.63
N LEU A 128 3.48 16.47 -17.29
CA LEU A 128 3.15 15.35 -18.17
C LEU A 128 1.94 15.67 -19.03
N CYS A 129 0.86 16.10 -18.39
CA CYS A 129 -0.39 16.46 -19.03
C CYS A 129 -1.28 17.26 -18.07
N GLU A 130 -2.33 17.87 -18.62
CA GLU A 130 -3.29 18.66 -17.87
C GLU A 130 -4.74 18.35 -18.28
N ILE A 131 -5.66 18.31 -17.33
CA ILE A 131 -7.11 18.39 -17.57
C ILE A 131 -7.47 19.87 -17.44
N ARG A 132 -7.89 20.48 -18.55
CA ARG A 132 -8.24 21.90 -18.61
C ARG A 132 -9.74 22.05 -18.81
N HIS A 133 -10.37 22.80 -17.94
CA HIS A 133 -11.80 23.11 -17.97
C HIS A 133 -12.07 24.42 -17.21
N GLY A 134 -13.14 25.10 -17.57
CA GLY A 134 -13.62 26.31 -16.90
C GLY A 134 -13.57 27.56 -17.77
N ALA A 135 -14.39 28.58 -17.43
CA ALA A 135 -14.52 29.82 -18.17
C ALA A 135 -13.21 30.63 -18.23
N ASN A 136 -12.29 30.45 -17.32
CA ASN A 136 -10.99 31.09 -17.30
C ASN A 136 -9.90 30.25 -18.01
N LYS A 137 -10.29 29.27 -18.82
CA LYS A 137 -9.42 28.40 -19.61
C LYS A 137 -9.85 28.42 -21.07
N TYR A 138 -8.88 28.32 -21.94
CA TYR A 138 -9.11 28.12 -23.38
C TYR A 138 -7.99 27.29 -24.00
N THR A 139 -8.25 26.74 -25.16
CA THR A 139 -7.27 26.01 -25.98
C THR A 139 -7.26 26.54 -27.38
N LEU A 140 -6.07 26.64 -28.01
CA LEU A 140 -5.97 26.99 -29.41
C LEU A 140 -6.45 25.84 -30.28
N VAL A 141 -7.42 26.11 -31.14
CA VAL A 141 -8.09 25.09 -31.96
C VAL A 141 -7.65 25.14 -33.44
N PRO A 142 -7.87 24.08 -34.23
CA PRO A 142 -7.65 24.10 -35.68
C PRO A 142 -8.51 25.15 -36.41
N GLU A 143 -8.05 25.80 -37.47
CA GLU A 143 -6.74 25.79 -38.16
C GLU A 143 -5.84 26.95 -37.72
N THR A 144 -5.62 27.12 -36.47
CA THR A 144 -4.83 28.21 -35.90
C THR A 144 -3.34 28.00 -36.12
N LYS A 145 -2.60 29.03 -36.48
CA LYS A 145 -1.14 29.00 -36.52
C LYS A 145 -0.54 29.16 -35.12
N TYR A 146 0.34 28.28 -34.76
CA TYR A 146 1.03 28.31 -33.46
C TYR A 146 2.22 29.29 -33.56
N HIS A 147 2.22 30.30 -32.74
CA HIS A 147 3.11 31.44 -32.84
C HIS A 147 4.62 31.11 -32.77
N SER A 148 5.02 30.17 -31.91
CA SER A 148 6.44 29.88 -31.65
C SER A 148 7.12 29.07 -32.76
N THR A 149 6.36 28.26 -33.48
CA THR A 149 6.88 27.37 -34.53
C THR A 149 6.27 27.63 -35.90
N ASN A 150 5.31 28.56 -36.00
CA ASN A 150 4.51 28.84 -37.20
C ASN A 150 3.81 27.60 -37.78
N GLU A 151 3.68 26.54 -36.98
CA GLU A 151 2.94 25.35 -37.35
C GLU A 151 1.44 25.56 -37.23
N THR A 152 0.67 25.01 -38.15
CA THR A 152 -0.78 25.03 -38.06
C THR A 152 -1.26 23.91 -37.11
N VAL A 153 -2.11 24.23 -36.15
CA VAL A 153 -2.88 23.28 -35.35
C VAL A 153 -3.90 22.63 -36.28
N LYS A 154 -3.93 21.30 -36.34
CA LYS A 154 -4.80 20.54 -37.23
C LYS A 154 -5.54 19.46 -36.51
N TRP A 155 -6.72 19.14 -37.02
CA TRP A 155 -7.44 17.92 -36.62
C TRP A 155 -6.65 16.70 -37.05
N VAL A 156 -6.46 15.79 -36.11
CA VAL A 156 -6.00 14.41 -36.33
C VAL A 156 -7.21 13.52 -36.53
N LYS A 157 -8.28 13.79 -35.78
CA LYS A 157 -9.57 13.12 -35.87
C LYS A 157 -10.66 14.12 -35.48
N TYR A 158 -11.77 14.09 -36.23
CA TYR A 158 -12.98 14.81 -35.86
C TYR A 158 -14.23 14.04 -36.29
N ASP A 159 -14.90 13.42 -35.32
CA ASP A 159 -16.19 12.75 -35.45
C ASP A 159 -17.29 13.45 -34.64
N GLY A 160 -16.97 14.64 -34.08
CA GLY A 160 -17.79 15.39 -33.14
C GLY A 160 -17.08 15.58 -31.79
N ILE A 161 -17.65 16.42 -30.95
CA ILE A 161 -17.18 16.65 -29.57
C ILE A 161 -18.18 15.96 -28.62
N ASP A 162 -17.97 14.70 -28.34
CA ASP A 162 -18.84 13.88 -27.52
C ASP A 162 -18.58 14.10 -26.03
N GLU A 163 -19.51 13.65 -25.19
CA GLU A 163 -19.31 13.58 -23.74
C GLU A 163 -18.40 12.40 -23.38
N TYR A 164 -17.53 12.57 -22.38
CA TYR A 164 -16.68 11.48 -21.93
C TYR A 164 -17.48 10.39 -21.20
N SER A 165 -17.41 9.17 -21.68
CA SER A 165 -18.11 8.03 -21.10
C SER A 165 -17.23 7.28 -20.10
N GLY A 166 -17.08 7.79 -18.87
CA GLY A 166 -16.25 7.15 -17.85
C GLY A 166 -15.89 8.06 -16.70
N ASN A 167 -14.95 7.62 -15.86
CA ASN A 167 -14.36 8.49 -14.84
C ASN A 167 -13.08 9.13 -15.38
N LEU A 168 -13.25 10.28 -16.03
CA LEU A 168 -12.17 11.00 -16.70
C LEU A 168 -10.94 11.20 -15.78
N LYS A 169 -11.16 11.65 -14.55
CA LYS A 169 -10.08 11.93 -13.60
C LYS A 169 -9.26 10.68 -13.26
N THR A 170 -9.93 9.56 -13.09
CA THR A 170 -9.26 8.27 -12.82
C THR A 170 -8.53 7.76 -14.05
N ASP A 171 -9.15 7.82 -15.22
CA ASP A 171 -8.56 7.29 -16.46
C ASP A 171 -7.34 8.12 -16.89
N LEU A 172 -7.43 9.44 -16.82
CA LEU A 172 -6.27 10.31 -17.08
C LEU A 172 -5.21 10.24 -15.98
N GLY A 173 -5.62 9.98 -14.73
CA GLY A 173 -4.70 9.68 -13.64
C GLY A 173 -3.90 8.39 -13.87
N LYS A 174 -4.52 7.34 -14.42
CA LYS A 174 -3.83 6.11 -14.82
C LYS A 174 -2.78 6.37 -15.91
N ILE A 175 -3.12 7.18 -16.90
CA ILE A 175 -2.19 7.58 -17.96
C ILE A 175 -0.99 8.32 -17.37
N ALA A 176 -1.23 9.31 -16.51
CA ALA A 176 -0.18 10.10 -15.88
C ALA A 176 0.73 9.23 -14.99
N LEU A 177 0.14 8.33 -14.19
CA LEU A 177 0.89 7.38 -13.36
C LEU A 177 1.72 6.42 -14.21
N SER A 178 1.14 5.82 -15.26
CA SER A 178 1.88 4.95 -16.19
C SER A 178 3.07 5.67 -16.81
N THR A 179 2.86 6.92 -17.18
CA THR A 179 3.93 7.78 -17.74
C THR A 179 5.04 8.03 -16.72
N ALA A 180 4.68 8.40 -15.49
CA ALA A 180 5.64 8.65 -14.42
C ALA A 180 6.47 7.39 -14.10
N LEU A 181 5.80 6.24 -13.98
CA LEU A 181 6.45 4.96 -13.74
C LEU A 181 7.31 4.48 -14.93
N CYS A 182 6.92 4.82 -16.16
CA CYS A 182 7.74 4.55 -17.34
C CYS A 182 9.01 5.43 -17.36
N ILE A 183 8.90 6.72 -17.02
CA ILE A 183 10.04 7.66 -16.95
C ILE A 183 11.03 7.25 -15.85
N THR A 184 10.53 6.75 -14.72
CA THR A 184 11.33 6.31 -13.57
C THR A 184 11.66 4.82 -13.59
N TYR A 185 11.46 4.14 -14.73
CA TYR A 185 11.63 2.69 -14.83
C TYR A 185 13.04 2.27 -14.44
N ALA A 186 13.15 1.24 -13.61
CA ALA A 186 14.42 0.79 -13.04
C ALA A 186 15.41 0.27 -14.09
N GLY A 187 16.69 0.46 -13.83
CA GLY A 187 17.78 -0.11 -14.63
C GLY A 187 17.86 -1.64 -14.54
N SER A 188 18.73 -2.22 -15.37
CA SER A 188 19.00 -3.66 -15.34
C SER A 188 19.38 -4.14 -13.93
N GLY A 189 18.86 -5.30 -13.53
CA GLY A 189 19.08 -5.91 -12.20
C GLY A 189 18.04 -5.51 -11.15
N GLN A 190 17.31 -4.38 -11.32
CA GLN A 190 16.29 -3.94 -10.37
C GLN A 190 14.87 -3.93 -10.93
N ARG A 191 14.68 -4.25 -12.21
CA ARG A 191 13.38 -4.20 -12.90
C ARG A 191 12.34 -5.11 -12.27
N ASP A 192 12.76 -6.28 -11.81
CA ASP A 192 11.88 -7.26 -11.17
C ASP A 192 11.32 -6.75 -9.85
N ASP A 193 12.19 -6.23 -9.00
CA ASP A 193 11.82 -5.65 -7.71
C ASP A 193 10.97 -4.39 -7.90
N TYR A 194 11.27 -3.57 -8.91
CA TYR A 194 10.49 -2.40 -9.28
C TYR A 194 9.04 -2.77 -9.62
N CYS A 195 8.85 -3.71 -10.54
CA CYS A 195 7.51 -4.19 -10.93
C CYS A 195 6.78 -4.85 -9.76
N THR A 196 7.51 -5.63 -8.94
CA THR A 196 6.95 -6.25 -7.74
C THR A 196 6.53 -5.20 -6.70
N ALA A 197 7.30 -4.11 -6.55
CA ALA A 197 6.93 -3.02 -5.65
C ALA A 197 5.69 -2.26 -6.13
N ILE A 198 5.57 -1.99 -7.44
CA ILE A 198 4.33 -1.42 -8.03
C ILE A 198 3.14 -2.32 -7.73
N ALA A 199 3.26 -3.64 -7.99
CA ALA A 199 2.19 -4.60 -7.69
C ALA A 199 1.79 -4.53 -6.22
N GLY A 200 2.76 -4.45 -5.30
CA GLY A 200 2.50 -4.33 -3.86
C GLY A 200 1.78 -3.06 -3.46
N VAL A 201 2.06 -1.92 -4.13
CA VAL A 201 1.30 -0.68 -3.91
C VAL A 201 -0.14 -0.84 -4.39
N LEU A 202 -0.33 -1.28 -5.63
CA LEU A 202 -1.66 -1.40 -6.24
C LEU A 202 -2.55 -2.40 -5.50
N LEU A 203 -2.03 -3.57 -5.14
CA LEU A 203 -2.77 -4.58 -4.36
C LEU A 203 -3.21 -4.09 -2.97
N LYS A 204 -2.44 -3.17 -2.37
CA LYS A 204 -2.75 -2.66 -1.02
C LYS A 204 -3.70 -1.47 -1.02
N HIS A 205 -3.67 -0.67 -2.08
CA HIS A 205 -4.28 0.66 -2.06
C HIS A 205 -5.33 0.87 -3.15
N THR A 206 -5.58 -0.14 -4.00
CA THR A 206 -6.61 -0.09 -5.04
C THR A 206 -7.47 -1.35 -4.99
N GLU A 207 -8.64 -1.27 -5.62
CA GLU A 207 -9.54 -2.42 -5.81
C GLU A 207 -9.26 -3.16 -7.12
N TRP A 208 -8.14 -2.86 -7.76
CA TRP A 208 -7.81 -3.50 -9.04
C TRP A 208 -7.59 -5.00 -8.84
N SER A 209 -8.16 -5.77 -9.75
CA SER A 209 -7.90 -7.20 -9.84
C SER A 209 -6.42 -7.47 -10.11
N THR A 210 -5.95 -8.67 -9.81
CA THR A 210 -4.58 -9.08 -10.14
C THR A 210 -4.30 -8.99 -11.63
N ASP A 211 -5.31 -9.26 -12.47
CA ASP A 211 -5.16 -9.21 -13.94
C ASP A 211 -5.02 -7.77 -14.44
N GLU A 212 -5.78 -6.81 -13.88
CA GLU A 212 -5.62 -5.39 -14.17
C GLU A 212 -4.23 -4.87 -13.76
N ILE A 213 -3.75 -5.28 -12.58
CA ILE A 213 -2.40 -4.93 -12.10
C ILE A 213 -1.32 -5.51 -13.01
N ASP A 214 -1.46 -6.78 -13.38
CA ASP A 214 -0.51 -7.47 -14.24
C ASP A 214 -0.45 -6.83 -15.63
N GLU A 215 -1.59 -6.47 -16.21
CA GLU A 215 -1.65 -5.78 -17.50
C GLU A 215 -1.07 -4.37 -17.43
N PHE A 216 -1.38 -3.63 -16.36
CA PHE A 216 -0.85 -2.28 -16.13
C PHE A 216 0.69 -2.29 -16.05
N ILE A 217 1.27 -3.19 -15.28
CA ILE A 217 2.73 -3.32 -15.14
C ILE A 217 3.37 -3.78 -16.46
N TYR A 218 2.76 -4.72 -17.14
CA TYR A 218 3.23 -5.21 -18.44
C TYR A 218 3.31 -4.07 -19.47
N LYS A 219 2.27 -3.24 -19.58
CA LYS A 219 2.24 -2.08 -20.48
C LYS A 219 3.36 -1.09 -20.17
N ILE A 220 3.60 -0.79 -18.90
CA ILE A 220 4.71 0.09 -18.50
C ILE A 220 6.05 -0.51 -18.95
N ALA A 221 6.28 -1.80 -18.72
CA ALA A 221 7.51 -2.48 -19.10
C ALA A 221 7.72 -2.48 -20.63
N VAL A 222 6.66 -2.68 -21.41
CA VAL A 222 6.69 -2.61 -22.88
C VAL A 222 7.09 -1.21 -23.35
N VAL A 223 6.45 -0.17 -22.83
CA VAL A 223 6.74 1.23 -23.21
C VAL A 223 8.13 1.65 -22.76
N ALA A 224 8.59 1.16 -21.61
CA ALA A 224 9.95 1.36 -21.10
C ALA A 224 11.02 0.57 -21.85
N LYS A 225 10.62 -0.28 -22.83
CA LYS A 225 11.49 -1.13 -23.64
C LYS A 225 12.30 -2.15 -22.81
N ASP A 226 11.65 -2.73 -21.79
CA ASP A 226 12.23 -3.84 -21.04
C ASP A 226 12.28 -5.08 -21.94
N GLU A 227 13.47 -5.62 -22.19
CA GLU A 227 13.69 -6.79 -23.05
C GLU A 227 13.01 -8.04 -22.49
N GLU A 228 12.78 -8.05 -21.17
CA GLU A 228 12.10 -9.12 -20.44
C GLU A 228 10.67 -8.76 -20.04
N CYS A 229 10.01 -7.81 -20.75
CA CYS A 229 8.67 -7.34 -20.40
C CYS A 229 7.66 -8.48 -20.18
N HIS A 230 7.76 -9.58 -20.94
CA HIS A 230 6.93 -10.75 -20.77
C HIS A 230 7.05 -11.41 -19.39
N LYS A 231 8.21 -11.31 -18.73
CA LYS A 231 8.43 -11.79 -17.36
C LYS A 231 7.80 -10.86 -16.29
N ARG A 232 7.37 -9.66 -16.67
CA ARG A 232 6.70 -8.73 -15.77
C ARG A 232 5.20 -9.00 -15.67
N LYS A 233 4.64 -9.76 -16.59
CA LYS A 233 3.27 -10.26 -16.51
C LYS A 233 3.15 -11.27 -15.36
N GLY A 234 2.13 -11.14 -14.53
CA GLY A 234 1.93 -12.02 -13.37
C GLY A 234 2.56 -11.52 -12.05
N LYS A 235 3.02 -10.26 -11.97
CA LYS A 235 3.60 -9.70 -10.74
C LYS A 235 2.55 -9.48 -9.65
N GLY A 236 1.35 -9.06 -9.98
CA GLY A 236 0.22 -8.96 -9.04
C GLY A 236 -0.14 -10.33 -8.46
N THR A 237 -0.29 -11.32 -9.33
CA THR A 237 -0.61 -12.70 -8.95
C THR A 237 0.48 -13.31 -8.06
N SER A 238 1.76 -13.16 -8.44
CA SER A 238 2.88 -13.73 -7.67
C SER A 238 3.12 -12.98 -6.35
N HIS A 239 2.93 -11.66 -6.30
CA HIS A 239 3.02 -10.88 -5.08
C HIS A 239 1.95 -11.31 -4.06
N LYS A 240 0.70 -11.48 -4.51
CA LYS A 240 -0.41 -11.94 -3.68
C LYS A 240 -0.13 -13.34 -3.10
N LYS A 241 0.37 -14.28 -3.91
CA LYS A 241 0.70 -15.64 -3.47
C LYS A 241 1.88 -15.69 -2.48
N ALA A 242 2.90 -14.88 -2.70
CA ALA A 242 4.12 -14.90 -1.90
C ALA A 242 4.05 -14.05 -0.62
N ASN A 243 2.95 -13.33 -0.38
CA ASN A 243 2.78 -12.40 0.76
C ASN A 243 4.00 -11.46 0.95
N ARG A 244 4.53 -10.95 -0.16
CA ARG A 244 5.75 -10.12 -0.14
C ARG A 244 5.46 -8.74 0.44
N LYS A 245 6.43 -8.21 1.23
CA LYS A 245 6.31 -6.89 1.89
C LYS A 245 6.76 -5.71 0.99
N PHE A 246 6.76 -5.86 -0.32
CA PHE A 246 7.11 -4.78 -1.24
C PHE A 246 5.94 -3.80 -1.40
N GLY A 247 6.25 -2.51 -1.45
CA GLY A 247 5.27 -1.44 -1.57
C GLY A 247 5.95 -0.09 -1.74
N MET A 248 5.30 1.01 -1.34
CA MET A 248 5.82 2.37 -1.50
C MET A 248 7.26 2.58 -1.00
N PRO A 249 7.68 2.07 0.19
CA PRO A 249 9.05 2.25 0.65
C PRO A 249 10.08 1.58 -0.26
N LYS A 250 9.80 0.37 -0.75
CA LYS A 250 10.72 -0.32 -1.66
C LYS A 250 10.77 0.36 -3.03
N LEU A 251 9.64 0.84 -3.53
CA LEU A 251 9.58 1.59 -4.78
C LEU A 251 10.37 2.91 -4.67
N ALA A 252 10.23 3.62 -3.55
CA ALA A 252 10.96 4.85 -3.25
C ALA A 252 12.49 4.62 -3.19
N GLU A 253 12.91 3.53 -2.53
CA GLU A 253 14.33 3.10 -2.48
C GLU A 253 14.90 2.88 -3.89
N ILE A 254 14.18 2.12 -4.74
CA ILE A 254 14.63 1.80 -6.10
C ILE A 254 14.73 3.06 -6.98
N ILE A 255 13.75 3.96 -6.88
CA ILE A 255 13.73 5.21 -7.65
C ILE A 255 14.71 6.24 -7.07
N GLY A 256 15.09 6.14 -5.79
CA GLY A 256 15.94 7.11 -5.12
C GLY A 256 15.19 8.39 -4.72
N CYS A 257 13.95 8.27 -4.25
CA CYS A 257 13.11 9.39 -3.82
C CYS A 257 12.44 9.11 -2.47
N SER A 258 11.70 10.06 -1.93
CA SER A 258 10.93 9.88 -0.71
C SER A 258 9.65 9.04 -0.95
N THR A 259 9.18 8.36 0.08
CA THR A 259 7.88 7.66 0.07
C THR A 259 6.73 8.62 -0.23
N LYS A 260 6.84 9.87 0.23
CA LYS A 260 5.88 10.94 -0.06
C LYS A 260 5.77 11.23 -1.56
N THR A 261 6.89 11.21 -2.27
CA THR A 261 6.91 11.36 -3.73
C THR A 261 6.15 10.21 -4.41
N ILE A 262 6.36 8.98 -3.98
CA ILE A 262 5.61 7.84 -4.50
C ILE A 262 4.11 7.98 -4.19
N ALA A 263 3.74 8.32 -2.97
CA ALA A 263 2.34 8.56 -2.59
C ALA A 263 1.69 9.66 -3.46
N THR A 264 2.42 10.75 -3.76
CA THR A 264 1.95 11.79 -4.67
C THR A 264 1.64 11.24 -6.07
N LEU A 265 2.49 10.39 -6.64
CA LEU A 265 2.22 9.77 -7.94
C LEU A 265 0.97 8.88 -7.90
N PHE A 266 0.87 8.02 -6.91
CA PHE A 266 -0.28 7.12 -6.77
C PHE A 266 -1.58 7.84 -6.39
N SER A 267 -1.51 9.04 -5.80
CA SER A 267 -2.70 9.87 -5.55
C SER A 267 -3.44 10.27 -6.83
N TRP A 268 -2.78 10.24 -7.98
CA TRP A 268 -3.41 10.53 -9.27
C TRP A 268 -4.48 9.51 -9.66
N ILE A 269 -4.39 8.28 -9.16
CA ILE A 269 -5.39 7.23 -9.36
C ILE A 269 -6.30 7.03 -8.14
N GLY A 270 -6.31 8.00 -7.21
CA GLY A 270 -7.17 7.96 -6.04
C GLY A 270 -6.57 7.24 -4.82
N VAL A 271 -5.32 6.75 -4.90
CA VAL A 271 -4.62 6.28 -3.72
C VAL A 271 -4.34 7.47 -2.82
N GLN A 272 -5.08 7.57 -1.73
CA GLN A 272 -4.86 8.62 -0.75
C GLN A 272 -3.79 8.15 0.26
N GLU A 273 -2.85 9.05 0.60
CA GLU A 273 -2.29 8.96 1.95
C GLU A 273 -3.46 9.17 2.89
N ALA A 274 -3.77 8.16 3.70
CA ALA A 274 -4.77 8.34 4.72
C ALA A 274 -4.39 9.55 5.56
N THR A 275 -5.34 10.42 5.80
CA THR A 275 -5.14 11.58 6.66
C THR A 275 -4.69 11.10 8.04
N SER A 276 -3.97 11.94 8.79
CA SER A 276 -3.59 11.61 10.18
C SER A 276 -4.81 11.19 11.00
N GLU A 277 -5.99 11.78 10.72
CA GLU A 277 -7.24 11.45 11.41
C GLU A 277 -7.78 10.05 11.01
N GLU A 278 -7.77 9.68 9.74
CA GLU A 278 -8.18 8.34 9.30
C GLU A 278 -7.24 7.27 9.86
N ALA A 279 -5.94 7.54 9.86
CA ALA A 279 -4.97 6.67 10.50
C ALA A 279 -5.23 6.51 12.01
N LYS A 280 -5.59 7.59 12.70
CA LYS A 280 -5.96 7.57 14.12
C LYS A 280 -7.24 6.79 14.39
N GLN A 281 -8.23 6.89 13.48
CA GLN A 281 -9.50 6.17 13.59
C GLN A 281 -9.37 4.68 13.27
N SER A 282 -8.34 4.27 12.54
CA SER A 282 -8.12 2.86 12.21
C SER A 282 -7.76 1.98 13.41
N ILE A 283 -7.24 2.56 14.50
CA ILE A 283 -7.06 1.86 15.77
C ILE A 283 -8.27 2.14 16.64
N GLY A 284 -9.09 1.12 16.86
CA GLY A 284 -10.29 1.18 17.67
C GLY A 284 -10.02 1.06 19.18
N GLN A 285 -10.88 0.34 19.87
CA GLN A 285 -10.80 0.10 21.32
C GLN A 285 -9.68 -0.88 21.64
N ILE A 286 -9.02 -0.67 22.79
CA ILE A 286 -8.11 -1.64 23.40
C ILE A 286 -8.82 -2.25 24.60
N ILE A 287 -8.84 -3.58 24.67
CA ILE A 287 -9.44 -4.35 25.77
C ILE A 287 -8.35 -5.22 26.38
N GLU A 288 -8.08 -5.02 27.67
CA GLU A 288 -7.18 -5.87 28.44
C GLU A 288 -7.90 -7.15 28.85
N TYR A 289 -7.37 -8.32 28.48
CA TYR A 289 -8.01 -9.60 28.81
C TYR A 289 -7.12 -10.58 29.59
N GLY A 290 -5.88 -10.23 29.83
CA GLY A 290 -4.97 -11.02 30.63
C GLY A 290 -3.71 -10.24 30.98
N SER A 291 -2.82 -10.84 31.75
CA SER A 291 -1.56 -10.19 32.12
C SER A 291 -0.73 -9.87 30.88
N ASP A 292 -0.61 -8.58 30.55
CA ASP A 292 0.11 -8.04 29.38
C ASP A 292 -0.44 -8.53 28.03
N ARG A 293 -1.76 -8.79 27.94
CA ARG A 293 -2.46 -9.23 26.72
C ARG A 293 -3.64 -8.32 26.42
N TYR A 294 -3.80 -7.98 25.14
CA TYR A 294 -4.76 -6.99 24.68
C TYR A 294 -5.46 -7.45 23.41
N PHE A 295 -6.77 -7.33 23.38
CA PHE A 295 -7.54 -7.27 22.14
C PHE A 295 -7.52 -5.83 21.63
N VAL A 296 -7.17 -5.65 20.37
CA VAL A 296 -7.22 -4.35 19.72
C VAL A 296 -8.16 -4.43 18.54
N LYS A 297 -9.19 -3.58 18.57
CA LYS A 297 -10.10 -3.43 17.44
C LYS A 297 -9.42 -2.63 16.34
N ILE A 298 -9.49 -3.12 15.13
CA ILE A 298 -8.91 -2.53 13.93
C ILE A 298 -10.04 -2.18 12.97
N ASN A 299 -10.20 -0.91 12.67
CA ASN A 299 -11.14 -0.40 11.68
C ASN A 299 -10.39 -0.27 10.35
N ALA A 300 -10.81 -0.97 9.33
CA ALA A 300 -10.21 -0.93 8.01
C ALA A 300 -11.29 -0.84 6.94
N VAL A 301 -10.90 -0.42 5.74
CA VAL A 301 -11.75 -0.49 4.55
C VAL A 301 -11.22 -1.61 3.67
N VAL A 302 -12.04 -2.60 3.38
CA VAL A 302 -11.72 -3.74 2.51
C VAL A 302 -12.76 -3.78 1.40
N GLN A 303 -12.32 -3.65 0.16
CA GLN A 303 -13.19 -3.60 -1.02
C GLN A 303 -14.30 -2.53 -0.94
N GLY A 304 -13.96 -1.34 -0.40
CA GLY A 304 -14.91 -0.24 -0.24
C GLY A 304 -15.85 -0.36 0.97
N GLU A 305 -15.84 -1.49 1.68
CA GLU A 305 -16.65 -1.72 2.87
C GLU A 305 -15.85 -1.50 4.15
N ALA A 306 -16.45 -0.80 5.12
CA ALA A 306 -15.87 -0.65 6.44
C ALA A 306 -15.95 -1.98 7.20
N VAL A 307 -14.81 -2.49 7.64
CA VAL A 307 -14.72 -3.73 8.43
C VAL A 307 -14.05 -3.47 9.77
N GLU A 308 -14.58 -4.06 10.83
CA GLU A 308 -13.93 -4.13 12.14
C GLU A 308 -13.31 -5.52 12.30
N LYS A 309 -12.04 -5.57 12.63
CA LYS A 309 -11.30 -6.79 12.98
C LYS A 309 -10.74 -6.66 14.39
N THR A 310 -10.59 -7.78 15.08
CA THR A 310 -9.95 -7.80 16.39
C THR A 310 -8.67 -8.61 16.31
N ILE A 311 -7.57 -8.06 16.79
CA ILE A 311 -6.28 -8.75 16.91
C ILE A 311 -5.88 -8.90 18.37
N THR A 312 -5.16 -9.97 18.66
CA THR A 312 -4.55 -10.18 19.97
C THR A 312 -3.08 -9.79 19.94
N VAL A 313 -2.64 -8.93 20.84
CA VAL A 313 -1.25 -8.46 20.95
C VAL A 313 -0.79 -8.48 22.40
N ASP A 314 0.53 -8.55 22.62
CA ASP A 314 1.16 -8.33 23.91
C ASP A 314 1.59 -6.87 24.09
N GLY A 315 1.98 -6.49 25.30
CA GLY A 315 2.39 -5.13 25.61
C GLY A 315 3.61 -4.64 24.82
N PRO A 316 4.66 -5.43 24.60
CA PRO A 316 5.74 -5.06 23.71
C PRO A 316 5.29 -4.74 22.28
N THR A 317 4.42 -5.56 21.70
CA THR A 317 3.82 -5.32 20.38
C THR A 317 2.96 -4.05 20.37
N LEU A 318 2.15 -3.85 21.42
CA LEU A 318 1.28 -2.68 21.54
C LEU A 318 2.07 -1.37 21.58
N ARG A 319 3.26 -1.36 22.19
CA ARG A 319 4.12 -0.18 22.34
C ARG A 319 5.09 0.05 21.18
N ASN A 320 5.26 -0.91 20.30
CA ASN A 320 6.21 -0.80 19.19
C ASN A 320 5.45 -0.65 17.86
N LYS A 321 5.54 0.51 17.23
CA LYS A 321 4.86 0.81 15.97
C LYS A 321 5.04 -0.29 14.92
N LYS A 322 6.30 -0.71 14.66
CA LYS A 322 6.59 -1.70 13.62
C LYS A 322 5.96 -3.06 13.95
N LEU A 323 6.14 -3.54 15.19
CA LEU A 323 5.56 -4.82 15.62
C LEU A 323 4.03 -4.78 15.57
N PHE A 324 3.43 -3.65 15.93
CA PHE A 324 1.98 -3.47 15.88
C PHE A 324 1.45 -3.57 14.45
N TYR A 325 2.02 -2.84 13.48
CA TYR A 325 1.58 -2.91 12.09
C TYR A 325 1.84 -4.30 11.47
N ASP A 326 2.96 -4.94 11.79
CA ASP A 326 3.23 -6.34 11.40
C ASP A 326 2.17 -7.30 11.97
N ALA A 327 1.71 -7.08 13.21
CA ALA A 327 0.65 -7.87 13.83
C ALA A 327 -0.72 -7.62 13.16
N VAL A 328 -1.06 -6.37 12.82
CA VAL A 328 -2.31 -6.06 12.11
C VAL A 328 -2.35 -6.79 10.77
N ILE A 329 -1.29 -6.71 9.98
CA ILE A 329 -1.21 -7.37 8.67
C ILE A 329 -1.30 -8.89 8.82
N SER A 330 -0.52 -9.48 9.74
CA SER A 330 -0.42 -10.93 9.87
C SER A 330 -1.66 -11.58 10.50
N LYS A 331 -2.32 -10.91 11.45
CA LYS A 331 -3.43 -11.49 12.23
C LYS A 331 -4.81 -11.08 11.73
N ALA A 332 -4.98 -9.84 11.29
CA ALA A 332 -6.25 -9.35 10.76
C ALA A 332 -6.37 -9.51 9.25
N SER A 333 -5.26 -9.72 8.54
CA SER A 333 -5.20 -9.73 7.07
C SER A 333 -5.77 -8.44 6.45
N VAL A 334 -5.66 -7.34 7.17
CA VAL A 334 -6.06 -6.00 6.70
C VAL A 334 -4.88 -5.05 6.78
N TRP A 335 -4.93 -4.01 5.98
CA TRP A 335 -3.97 -2.92 6.05
C TRP A 335 -4.65 -1.70 6.67
N ILE A 336 -3.93 -1.00 7.53
CA ILE A 336 -4.33 0.30 8.06
C ILE A 336 -3.26 1.34 7.75
N PRO A 337 -3.66 2.62 7.62
CA PRO A 337 -2.73 3.69 7.33
C PRO A 337 -1.63 3.83 8.39
N GLU A 338 -0.39 4.00 7.97
CA GLU A 338 0.71 4.22 8.90
C GLU A 338 0.70 5.65 9.46
N MET A 339 0.79 5.76 10.78
CA MET A 339 0.95 7.03 11.48
C MET A 339 2.42 7.44 11.58
N LYS A 340 2.68 8.73 11.80
CA LYS A 340 4.00 9.16 12.28
C LYS A 340 4.28 8.56 13.65
N PRO A 341 5.55 8.31 14.04
CA PRO A 341 5.87 7.73 15.35
C PRO A 341 5.24 8.46 16.52
N ALA A 342 5.31 9.79 16.56
CA ALA A 342 4.72 10.60 17.63
C ALA A 342 3.18 10.47 17.69
N ASP A 343 2.49 10.46 16.54
CA ASP A 343 1.04 10.27 16.49
C ASP A 343 0.64 8.87 16.96
N PHE A 344 1.43 7.85 16.60
CA PHE A 344 1.22 6.48 17.04
C PHE A 344 1.36 6.36 18.56
N GLU A 345 2.44 6.90 19.13
CA GLU A 345 2.69 6.88 20.59
C GLU A 345 1.57 7.59 21.36
N GLU A 346 1.13 8.76 20.89
CA GLU A 346 0.03 9.51 21.50
C GLU A 346 -1.28 8.73 21.47
N ILE A 347 -1.65 8.19 20.30
CA ILE A 347 -2.90 7.43 20.14
C ILE A 347 -2.87 6.16 20.99
N MET A 348 -1.76 5.42 20.94
CA MET A 348 -1.64 4.19 21.73
C MET A 348 -1.69 4.47 23.22
N ARG A 349 -1.05 5.55 23.70
CA ARG A 349 -1.13 5.99 25.09
C ARG A 349 -2.58 6.31 25.48
N ARG A 350 -3.28 7.16 24.71
CA ARG A 350 -4.69 7.51 24.96
C ARG A 350 -5.61 6.29 24.98
N LYS A 351 -5.49 5.40 24.00
CA LYS A 351 -6.30 4.19 23.92
C LYS A 351 -5.98 3.20 25.03
N TYR A 352 -4.71 3.12 25.43
CA TYR A 352 -4.28 2.29 26.56
C TYR A 352 -4.80 2.83 27.90
N GLU A 353 -4.75 4.15 28.12
CA GLU A 353 -5.31 4.80 29.32
C GLU A 353 -6.83 4.61 29.40
N ALA A 354 -7.53 4.65 28.26
CA ALA A 354 -8.98 4.44 28.16
C ALA A 354 -9.39 2.96 28.01
N ARG A 355 -8.46 2.00 28.14
CA ARG A 355 -8.76 0.58 27.93
C ARG A 355 -9.76 0.05 28.93
N GLU A 356 -10.60 -0.86 28.45
CA GLU A 356 -11.53 -1.62 29.28
C GLU A 356 -10.90 -2.96 29.68
N LYS A 357 -11.31 -3.49 30.81
CA LYS A 357 -11.02 -4.89 31.17
C LYS A 357 -12.10 -5.79 30.60
N SER A 358 -11.70 -6.85 29.89
CA SER A 358 -12.64 -7.85 29.40
C SER A 358 -13.42 -8.48 30.53
N LYS A 359 -14.71 -8.76 30.30
CA LYS A 359 -15.50 -9.60 31.22
C LYS A 359 -14.92 -11.01 31.34
N ASP A 360 -14.27 -11.48 30.30
CA ASP A 360 -13.60 -12.80 30.21
C ASP A 360 -12.18 -12.77 30.80
N TYR A 361 -11.72 -11.58 31.29
CA TYR A 361 -10.42 -11.40 31.95
C TYR A 361 -10.19 -12.43 33.09
N VAL A 362 -11.26 -12.80 33.78
CA VAL A 362 -11.23 -13.78 34.87
C VAL A 362 -11.04 -15.22 34.34
N GLU A 363 -11.60 -15.56 33.20
CA GLU A 363 -11.48 -16.89 32.60
C GLU A 363 -10.08 -17.13 32.01
N ASP A 364 -9.51 -16.18 31.29
CA ASP A 364 -8.16 -16.32 30.74
C ASP A 364 -7.09 -16.32 31.84
N ALA A 365 -7.26 -15.50 32.88
CA ALA A 365 -6.39 -15.56 34.06
C ALA A 365 -6.52 -16.93 34.77
N GLN A 366 -7.72 -17.51 34.77
CA GLN A 366 -7.93 -18.90 35.28
C GLN A 366 -7.30 -19.92 34.36
N GLU A 367 -7.38 -19.77 33.05
CA GLU A 367 -6.72 -20.66 32.08
C GLU A 367 -5.20 -20.64 32.21
N ASP A 368 -4.61 -19.42 32.32
CA ASP A 368 -3.18 -19.25 32.55
C ASP A 368 -2.75 -19.82 33.91
N LEU A 369 -3.58 -19.68 34.96
CA LEU A 369 -3.37 -20.30 36.26
C LEU A 369 -3.50 -21.80 36.19
N ARG A 370 -4.49 -22.34 35.45
CA ARG A 370 -4.63 -23.80 35.21
C ARG A 370 -3.43 -24.35 34.45
N PHE A 371 -2.98 -23.64 33.40
CA PHE A 371 -1.78 -24.04 32.64
C PHE A 371 -0.54 -24.05 33.55
N LYS A 372 -0.34 -23.02 34.35
CA LYS A 372 0.74 -22.97 35.34
C LYS A 372 0.64 -24.11 36.35
N LYS A 373 -0.56 -24.37 36.84
CA LYS A 373 -0.80 -25.49 37.77
C LYS A 373 -0.49 -26.87 37.12
N HIS A 374 -0.86 -27.05 35.84
CA HIS A 374 -0.47 -28.26 35.11
C HIS A 374 1.05 -28.40 35.01
N PHE A 375 1.76 -27.29 34.79
CA PHE A 375 3.21 -27.32 34.75
C PHE A 375 3.83 -27.61 36.11
N ASP A 376 3.32 -27.03 37.19
CA ASP A 376 3.78 -27.29 38.55
C ASP A 376 3.53 -28.75 38.92
N ASN A 377 2.37 -29.29 38.60
CA ASN A 377 2.05 -30.73 38.79
C ASN A 377 2.95 -31.64 37.95
N TYR A 378 3.29 -31.24 36.70
CA TYR A 378 4.23 -32.00 35.88
C TYR A 378 5.60 -32.10 36.55
N ILE A 379 6.11 -30.98 37.10
CA ILE A 379 7.37 -31.00 37.83
C ILE A 379 7.31 -31.85 39.09
N ALA A 380 6.19 -31.78 39.83
CA ALA A 380 5.97 -32.60 41.02
C ALA A 380 5.87 -34.12 40.70
N GLU A 381 5.18 -34.49 39.60
CA GLU A 381 5.01 -35.88 39.16
C GLU A 381 6.33 -36.49 38.66
N ASP A 382 7.01 -35.81 37.77
CA ASP A 382 8.27 -36.29 37.18
C ASP A 382 9.50 -36.00 38.05
N LYS A 383 9.36 -35.22 39.10
CA LYS A 383 10.41 -34.70 39.97
C LYS A 383 11.61 -34.12 39.20
N ALA A 384 12.16 -33.01 39.64
CA ALA A 384 13.29 -32.40 39.01
C ALA A 384 14.61 -32.97 39.54
N TYR A 385 15.42 -33.50 38.67
CA TYR A 385 16.75 -34.03 39.03
C TYR A 385 17.76 -32.90 39.18
N THR A 386 18.74 -33.08 40.08
CA THR A 386 19.86 -32.12 40.25
C THR A 386 21.01 -32.38 39.27
N THR A 387 20.89 -33.41 38.43
CA THR A 387 21.87 -33.72 37.38
C THR A 387 21.31 -33.53 35.99
N LYS A 388 22.10 -32.97 35.09
CA LYS A 388 21.69 -32.77 33.67
C LYS A 388 21.67 -34.08 32.86
N LYS A 389 22.20 -35.15 33.37
CA LYS A 389 22.26 -36.45 32.69
C LYS A 389 20.85 -36.94 32.38
N GLU A 390 19.95 -36.87 33.35
CA GLU A 390 18.58 -37.34 33.22
C GLU A 390 17.79 -36.51 32.21
N LEU A 391 17.99 -35.19 32.16
CA LEU A 391 17.38 -34.35 31.13
C LEU A 391 17.79 -34.79 29.71
N ALA A 392 19.06 -35.13 29.50
CA ALA A 392 19.58 -35.53 28.19
C ALA A 392 19.16 -36.95 27.75
N TYR A 393 19.00 -37.88 28.68
CA TYR A 393 18.69 -39.28 28.37
C TYR A 393 17.22 -39.63 28.48
N SER A 394 16.54 -39.11 29.50
CA SER A 394 15.16 -39.46 29.81
C SER A 394 14.17 -38.31 29.56
N GLY A 395 14.65 -37.11 29.28
CA GLY A 395 13.84 -35.91 29.11
C GLY A 395 13.21 -35.40 30.42
N LEU A 396 13.62 -35.92 31.56
CA LEU A 396 13.12 -35.53 32.86
C LEU A 396 13.56 -34.12 33.25
N PRO A 397 12.78 -33.40 34.07
CA PRO A 397 13.17 -32.07 34.50
C PRO A 397 14.51 -32.03 35.23
N TYR A 398 15.28 -30.99 35.01
CA TYR A 398 16.55 -30.72 35.70
C TYR A 398 16.49 -29.37 36.41
N PHE A 399 16.87 -29.34 37.67
CA PHE A 399 16.94 -28.12 38.47
C PHE A 399 18.36 -27.84 38.97
N ASN A 400 18.90 -26.70 38.57
CA ASN A 400 20.14 -26.23 39.16
C ASN A 400 19.84 -25.38 40.40
N ILE A 401 20.15 -25.92 41.58
CA ILE A 401 19.81 -25.31 42.86
C ILE A 401 20.55 -23.98 43.05
N GLU A 402 21.84 -23.94 42.71
CA GLU A 402 22.66 -22.73 42.90
C GLU A 402 22.19 -21.53 42.02
N LYS A 403 21.82 -21.85 40.78
CA LYS A 403 21.42 -20.84 39.78
C LYS A 403 19.92 -20.62 39.72
N LYS A 404 19.12 -21.40 40.43
CA LYS A 404 17.65 -21.40 40.36
C LYS A 404 17.14 -21.54 38.92
N ILE A 405 17.74 -22.44 38.15
CA ILE A 405 17.39 -22.67 36.75
C ILE A 405 16.70 -24.03 36.62
N LEU A 406 15.45 -24.01 36.18
CA LEU A 406 14.72 -25.21 35.80
C LEU A 406 14.81 -25.44 34.30
N GLU A 407 15.23 -26.60 33.87
CA GLU A 407 15.21 -27.03 32.47
C GLU A 407 14.30 -28.24 32.31
N PHE A 408 13.49 -28.27 31.24
CA PHE A 408 12.58 -29.36 30.96
C PHE A 408 12.50 -29.65 29.45
N ASN A 409 12.02 -30.87 29.11
CA ASN A 409 11.77 -31.26 27.74
C ASN A 409 10.32 -30.93 27.36
N LEU A 410 10.10 -30.25 26.26
CA LEU A 410 8.78 -29.81 25.83
C LEU A 410 7.91 -30.99 25.37
N ASP A 411 8.49 -32.00 24.71
CA ASP A 411 7.74 -33.17 24.23
C ASP A 411 7.19 -33.94 25.41
N ARG A 412 7.99 -34.12 26.46
CA ARG A 412 7.54 -34.79 27.68
C ARG A 412 6.45 -34.03 28.44
N PHE A 413 6.52 -32.71 28.46
CA PHE A 413 5.47 -31.86 29.02
C PHE A 413 4.18 -31.94 28.20
N GLU A 414 4.29 -31.99 26.85
CA GLU A 414 3.17 -32.19 25.95
C GLU A 414 2.48 -33.56 26.21
N ASP A 415 3.26 -34.64 26.36
CA ASP A 415 2.76 -35.98 26.72
C ASP A 415 2.05 -35.97 28.07
N TYR A 416 2.61 -35.23 29.04
CA TYR A 416 1.94 -35.03 30.33
C TYR A 416 0.57 -34.36 30.16
N LEU A 417 0.49 -33.26 29.41
CA LEU A 417 -0.77 -32.55 29.15
C LEU A 417 -1.79 -33.44 28.45
N HIS A 418 -1.39 -34.24 27.47
CA HIS A 418 -2.25 -35.22 26.82
C HIS A 418 -2.81 -36.26 27.80
N ARG A 419 -1.99 -36.78 28.75
CA ARG A 419 -2.45 -37.66 29.82
C ARG A 419 -3.48 -36.98 30.72
N GLN A 420 -3.36 -35.68 30.93
CA GLN A 420 -4.32 -34.86 31.68
C GLN A 420 -5.54 -34.42 30.83
N LYS A 421 -5.70 -34.94 29.60
CA LYS A 421 -6.76 -34.60 28.63
C LYS A 421 -6.77 -33.11 28.22
N VAL A 422 -5.61 -32.43 28.30
CA VAL A 422 -5.41 -31.09 27.85
C VAL A 422 -4.81 -31.14 26.44
N ASN A 423 -5.64 -30.90 25.42
CA ASN A 423 -5.20 -30.91 24.02
C ASN A 423 -4.87 -29.47 23.58
N LEU A 424 -3.58 -29.17 23.49
CA LEU A 424 -3.08 -27.91 22.92
C LEU A 424 -2.34 -28.22 21.61
N ALA A 425 -2.55 -27.38 20.61
CA ALA A 425 -1.70 -27.43 19.42
C ALA A 425 -0.24 -27.09 19.82
N ARG A 426 0.74 -27.72 19.18
CA ARG A 426 2.17 -27.54 19.49
C ARG A 426 2.59 -26.07 19.50
N VAL A 427 2.04 -25.27 18.58
CA VAL A 427 2.32 -23.82 18.48
C VAL A 427 1.80 -23.10 19.73
N ASP A 428 0.60 -23.42 20.18
CA ASP A 428 -0.02 -22.79 21.36
C ASP A 428 0.72 -23.18 22.63
N LEU A 429 1.17 -24.44 22.73
CA LEU A 429 1.99 -24.92 23.85
C LEU A 429 3.29 -24.12 23.94
N VAL A 430 3.99 -23.92 22.81
CA VAL A 430 5.20 -23.11 22.76
C VAL A 430 4.93 -21.66 23.22
N ILE A 431 3.84 -21.08 22.73
CA ILE A 431 3.43 -19.72 23.09
C ILE A 431 3.13 -19.62 24.58
N LYS A 432 2.36 -20.56 25.12
CA LYS A 432 2.04 -20.59 26.57
C LYS A 432 3.29 -20.78 27.43
N CYS A 433 4.21 -21.65 27.06
CA CYS A 433 5.49 -21.80 27.76
C CYS A 433 6.30 -20.51 27.77
N GLN A 434 6.37 -19.80 26.64
CA GLN A 434 7.11 -18.54 26.55
C GLN A 434 6.43 -17.40 27.35
N GLN A 435 5.13 -17.30 27.25
CA GLN A 435 4.38 -16.15 27.80
C GLN A 435 4.06 -16.33 29.28
N ILE A 436 3.60 -17.53 29.69
CA ILE A 436 3.14 -17.80 31.04
C ILE A 436 4.30 -18.21 31.94
N LEU A 437 5.10 -19.17 31.48
CA LEU A 437 6.24 -19.71 32.24
C LEU A 437 7.52 -18.91 32.07
N LYS A 438 7.55 -17.94 31.11
CA LYS A 438 8.75 -17.18 30.71
C LYS A 438 9.91 -18.09 30.28
N ALA A 439 9.59 -19.26 29.76
CA ALA A 439 10.57 -20.25 29.34
C ALA A 439 11.24 -19.86 28.02
N LYS A 440 12.55 -20.11 27.91
CA LYS A 440 13.34 -19.87 26.70
C LYS A 440 13.91 -21.18 26.19
N LYS A 441 13.85 -21.38 24.86
CA LYS A 441 14.45 -22.53 24.20
C LYS A 441 15.98 -22.50 24.38
N ASN A 442 16.54 -23.61 24.80
CA ASN A 442 17.96 -23.79 25.05
C ASN A 442 18.51 -24.99 24.27
N HIS A 443 19.66 -24.83 23.66
CA HIS A 443 20.38 -25.90 22.96
C HIS A 443 21.67 -26.19 23.73
N GLY A 444 21.85 -27.42 24.12
CA GLY A 444 23.03 -27.85 24.87
C GLY A 444 23.53 -29.22 24.43
N LYS A 445 24.79 -29.54 24.80
CA LYS A 445 25.35 -30.89 24.74
C LYS A 445 25.60 -31.35 26.15
N PHE A 446 25.05 -32.50 26.53
CA PHE A 446 25.20 -33.11 27.83
C PHE A 446 25.70 -34.54 27.65
N ALA A 447 26.82 -34.89 28.26
CA ALA A 447 27.44 -36.21 28.13
C ALA A 447 27.59 -36.66 26.66
N GLY A 448 27.99 -35.73 25.76
CA GLY A 448 28.17 -36.00 24.33
C GLY A 448 26.87 -36.01 23.49
N LYS A 449 25.70 -35.98 24.09
CA LYS A 449 24.39 -35.98 23.41
C LYS A 449 23.85 -34.56 23.27
N SER A 450 23.41 -34.20 22.07
CA SER A 450 22.69 -32.93 21.84
C SER A 450 21.31 -33.00 22.45
N CYS A 451 20.92 -32.00 23.22
CA CYS A 451 19.63 -31.90 23.86
C CYS A 451 19.01 -30.53 23.62
N VAL A 452 17.72 -30.50 23.27
CA VAL A 452 16.90 -29.31 23.24
C VAL A 452 16.05 -29.28 24.50
N SER A 453 16.23 -28.26 25.31
CA SER A 453 15.45 -28.05 26.53
C SER A 453 14.81 -26.67 26.52
N TRP A 454 13.85 -26.49 27.44
CA TRP A 454 13.25 -25.20 27.75
C TRP A 454 13.68 -24.79 29.14
N ARG A 455 14.17 -23.55 29.26
CA ARG A 455 14.79 -23.05 30.50
C ARG A 455 13.96 -21.92 31.09
N ILE A 456 13.66 -22.05 32.38
CA ILE A 456 13.05 -21.02 33.22
C ILE A 456 14.12 -20.54 34.19
N LEU A 457 14.33 -19.23 34.28
CA LEU A 457 15.28 -18.60 35.19
C LEU A 457 14.56 -18.14 36.47
N ASN A 458 15.29 -18.09 37.58
CA ASN A 458 14.80 -17.65 38.90
C ASN A 458 13.55 -18.39 39.35
N ARG A 459 13.46 -19.70 39.05
CA ARG A 459 12.38 -20.56 39.49
C ARG A 459 12.73 -21.14 40.85
N ASP A 460 11.80 -21.05 41.78
CA ASP A 460 11.84 -21.84 42.99
C ASP A 460 11.07 -23.15 42.75
N VAL A 461 11.65 -24.27 43.17
CA VAL A 461 11.09 -25.61 43.14
C VAL A 461 11.03 -26.12 44.56
N ASP A 462 9.94 -26.75 44.97
CA ASP A 462 9.82 -27.31 46.30
C ASP A 462 10.90 -28.38 46.53
N LYS A 463 11.41 -28.48 47.76
CA LYS A 463 12.46 -29.44 48.05
C LYS A 463 11.93 -30.90 47.91
N ASP A 464 10.64 -31.09 48.16
CA ASP A 464 10.01 -32.41 48.03
C ASP A 464 9.82 -32.84 46.57
N ASP A 465 9.91 -31.89 45.63
CA ASP A 465 9.85 -32.12 44.16
C ASP A 465 11.25 -32.32 43.53
N LEU A 466 12.30 -32.43 44.35
CA LEU A 466 13.66 -32.61 43.88
C LEU A 466 14.17 -34.01 44.15
N ILE A 467 14.87 -34.59 43.17
CA ILE A 467 15.70 -35.81 43.36
C ILE A 467 17.16 -35.32 43.50
N ILE A 468 17.67 -35.41 44.74
CA ILE A 468 19.04 -35.01 45.05
C ILE A 468 20.00 -36.17 44.72
N GLU A 469 21.14 -35.88 44.13
CA GLU A 469 22.08 -36.86 43.59
C GLU A 469 22.50 -37.97 44.58
N GLY A 470 22.55 -37.68 45.89
CA GLY A 470 22.86 -38.65 46.95
C GLY A 470 21.80 -39.73 47.13
N VAL A 471 20.50 -39.37 47.03
CA VAL A 471 19.34 -40.30 47.16
C VAL A 471 19.19 -41.15 45.90
N TYR A 472 19.54 -40.61 44.74
CA TYR A 472 19.49 -41.34 43.47
C TYR A 472 20.44 -42.53 43.39
N ASN A 473 21.63 -42.42 44.00
CA ASN A 473 22.61 -43.51 44.06
C ASN A 473 22.17 -44.64 45.01
N GLU A 474 21.45 -44.32 46.07
CA GLU A 474 20.85 -45.31 46.97
C GLU A 474 19.73 -46.08 46.29
N ILE A 475 18.79 -45.38 45.59
CA ILE A 475 17.69 -46.01 44.85
C ILE A 475 18.22 -46.91 43.71
N LYS A 476 19.30 -46.51 43.03
CA LYS A 476 19.91 -47.31 41.96
C LYS A 476 20.59 -48.58 42.49
N GLN A 477 21.16 -48.53 43.66
CA GLN A 477 21.75 -49.72 44.32
C GLN A 477 20.68 -50.69 44.80
N GLU A 478 19.51 -50.23 45.22
CA GLU A 478 18.37 -51.09 45.58
C GLU A 478 17.77 -51.81 44.38
N ILE A 479 17.62 -51.10 43.22
CA ILE A 479 17.03 -51.69 41.99
C ILE A 479 18.01 -52.66 41.27
N THR A 480 19.30 -52.60 41.52
CA THR A 480 20.26 -53.52 40.92
C THR A 480 20.57 -54.72 41.78
N ASN A 481 20.03 -54.81 42.99
CA ASN A 481 20.19 -55.91 43.95
C ASN A 481 18.97 -56.84 44.10
N ASP A 482 17.87 -56.56 43.36
CA ASP A 482 16.73 -57.42 43.10
C ASP A 482 16.78 -58.04 41.69
#